data_d23abcef64db6dad2e80e9c288642c7e
#
_entry.id   d23abcef64db6dad2e80e9c288642c7e
#
_cell.length_a   1.000
_cell.length_b   1.000
_cell.length_c   1.000
_cell.angle_alpha   90.00
_cell.angle_beta   90.00
_cell.angle_gamma   90.00
#
_symmetry.space_group_name_H-M   'P 1'
#
loop_
_entity.id
_entity.type
_entity.pdbx_description
1 polymer ?
#
loop_
_entity_poly.entity_id
_entity_poly.type
_entity_poly.pdbx_seq_one_letter_code
_entity_poly.pdbx_strand_id
1 'polypeptide(L)'
;MQFDKNDQIEYSLNGVKHESAGGFVFFEDDKTHKLFVALLRKSDGHYLIPKGHIRKGEKTQDASVREVKEELNLKETPEIISFLKVDSYTFTLDDSAIIHYKNVHLYVFRLNEKVEIKPKIDEGFEAAEWLPFEEAVEKISFDKENLLRARQCFYYKKPVKIYKDLADIQSLTIAIPTYNGEITISKTLKSIFKNLHEIKDPIKKEVIICADHCTDNTIPAVKNFIKENNLSDIKVSLVENDGMKGKSNALNKIFSVSSGEFFCVIDDDVILGKKCLMNLMKALVEQEGLRCVFAVWKRLPLQSKNPWKHFWHRILGVKFEIQPHSKSSEIMRGATMMLRRDSFVYLPPVLNEDQFLQYIYWPQTKEIKNSVIYFNSVASISDYYKRFVRIMVGSKQLSKHFAKERIEECSRALFQKVDYYRILRLPWRLKIPFLFYRFIRFFINFYVKIKLQFIDDYEWFRFKQN
;
A
#
# COMPACT_ATOMS: atom_id res chain seq x y z
N MET A 1 -33.38 -23.97 -9.79
CA MET A 1 -33.12 -23.51 -8.41
C MET A 1 -34.37 -23.64 -7.60
N GLN A 2 -34.40 -24.52 -6.58
CA GLN A 2 -35.52 -24.60 -5.62
C GLN A 2 -35.23 -23.62 -4.48
N PHE A 3 -36.12 -22.65 -4.27
CA PHE A 3 -36.03 -21.73 -3.15
C PHE A 3 -36.70 -22.36 -1.90
N ASP A 4 -36.09 -22.15 -0.73
CA ASP A 4 -36.70 -22.60 0.54
C ASP A 4 -37.93 -21.72 0.87
N LYS A 5 -38.97 -22.32 1.46
CA LYS A 5 -40.14 -21.58 1.93
C LYS A 5 -39.84 -20.53 3.01
N ASN A 6 -38.71 -20.67 3.67
CA ASN A 6 -38.25 -19.77 4.71
C ASN A 6 -37.44 -18.58 4.15
N ASP A 7 -37.09 -18.58 2.87
CA ASP A 7 -36.31 -17.49 2.26
C ASP A 7 -37.15 -16.21 2.17
N GLN A 8 -36.48 -15.06 2.33
CA GLN A 8 -37.09 -13.75 2.16
C GLN A 8 -37.16 -13.40 0.68
N ILE A 9 -38.24 -13.88 0.04
CA ILE A 9 -38.54 -13.67 -1.37
C ILE A 9 -39.88 -12.97 -1.49
N GLU A 10 -39.91 -11.84 -2.20
CA GLU A 10 -41.13 -11.08 -2.47
C GLU A 10 -41.51 -11.17 -3.96
N TYR A 11 -42.74 -11.65 -4.22
CA TYR A 11 -43.32 -11.70 -5.56
C TYR A 11 -44.15 -10.47 -5.82
N SER A 12 -43.88 -9.79 -6.95
CA SER A 12 -44.63 -8.62 -7.42
C SER A 12 -44.96 -8.71 -8.91
N LEU A 13 -45.85 -7.86 -9.38
CA LEU A 13 -46.18 -7.75 -10.82
C LEU A 13 -44.95 -7.40 -11.68
N ASN A 14 -43.95 -6.76 -11.10
CA ASN A 14 -42.74 -6.32 -11.79
C ASN A 14 -41.58 -7.31 -11.69
N GLY A 15 -41.73 -8.45 -11.03
CA GLY A 15 -40.71 -9.48 -10.85
C GLY A 15 -40.59 -10.02 -9.43
N VAL A 16 -39.52 -10.74 -9.19
CA VAL A 16 -39.23 -11.41 -7.91
C VAL A 16 -38.05 -10.76 -7.23
N LYS A 17 -38.19 -10.34 -5.97
CA LYS A 17 -37.11 -9.77 -5.18
C LYS A 17 -36.53 -10.80 -4.23
N HIS A 18 -35.21 -10.83 -4.16
CA HIS A 18 -34.41 -11.71 -3.30
C HIS A 18 -33.51 -10.89 -2.39
N GLU A 19 -33.52 -11.23 -1.11
CA GLU A 19 -32.59 -10.70 -0.13
C GLU A 19 -31.58 -11.79 0.25
N SER A 20 -30.31 -11.49 0.13
CA SER A 20 -29.20 -12.40 0.42
C SER A 20 -28.12 -11.71 1.25
N ALA A 21 -27.34 -12.50 1.98
CA ALA A 21 -26.20 -12.00 2.76
C ALA A 21 -25.01 -12.96 2.65
N GLY A 22 -23.81 -12.42 2.83
CA GLY A 22 -22.58 -13.18 2.78
C GLY A 22 -21.38 -12.24 2.74
N GLY A 23 -20.23 -12.67 2.18
CA GLY A 23 -19.12 -11.73 2.04
C GLY A 23 -17.75 -12.36 1.88
N PHE A 24 -16.74 -11.55 2.15
CA PHE A 24 -15.34 -11.86 1.94
C PHE A 24 -14.70 -12.33 3.25
N VAL A 25 -14.25 -13.58 3.27
CA VAL A 25 -13.59 -14.19 4.44
C VAL A 25 -12.09 -14.16 4.23
N PHE A 26 -11.39 -13.44 5.10
CA PHE A 26 -9.96 -13.26 5.03
C PHE A 26 -9.23 -14.00 6.15
N PHE A 27 -8.03 -14.47 5.79
CA PHE A 27 -6.99 -14.91 6.69
C PHE A 27 -5.69 -14.19 6.33
N GLU A 28 -4.98 -13.63 7.31
CA GLU A 28 -3.66 -13.03 7.12
C GLU A 28 -2.60 -13.90 7.82
N ASP A 29 -1.59 -14.33 7.07
CA ASP A 29 -0.48 -15.11 7.62
C ASP A 29 0.42 -14.23 8.51
N ASP A 30 0.58 -14.59 9.77
CA ASP A 30 1.28 -13.78 10.77
C ASP A 30 2.77 -13.55 10.47
N LYS A 31 3.40 -14.44 9.70
CA LYS A 31 4.83 -14.35 9.39
C LYS A 31 5.11 -13.53 8.15
N THR A 32 4.32 -13.74 7.11
CA THR A 32 4.54 -13.12 5.80
C THR A 32 3.63 -11.93 5.54
N HIS A 33 2.57 -11.76 6.35
CA HIS A 33 1.46 -10.83 6.13
C HIS A 33 0.77 -10.96 4.77
N LYS A 34 0.93 -12.13 4.14
CA LYS A 34 0.13 -12.47 2.96
C LYS A 34 -1.32 -12.62 3.35
N LEU A 35 -2.17 -11.93 2.63
CA LEU A 35 -3.62 -12.01 2.78
C LEU A 35 -4.16 -13.12 1.87
N PHE A 36 -5.01 -13.96 2.44
CA PHE A 36 -5.75 -14.98 1.72
C PHE A 36 -7.24 -14.69 1.81
N VAL A 37 -7.99 -15.09 0.79
CA VAL A 37 -9.45 -15.02 0.78
C VAL A 37 -10.03 -16.38 0.42
N ALA A 38 -11.09 -16.77 1.10
CA ALA A 38 -11.82 -17.99 0.81
C ALA A 38 -12.79 -17.74 -0.36
N LEU A 39 -12.68 -18.53 -1.42
CA LEU A 39 -13.59 -18.50 -2.55
C LEU A 39 -14.14 -19.90 -2.83
N LEU A 40 -15.34 -19.94 -3.39
CA LEU A 40 -16.03 -21.14 -3.85
C LEU A 40 -15.86 -21.27 -5.36
N ARG A 41 -15.45 -22.45 -5.84
CA ARG A 41 -15.30 -22.74 -7.25
C ARG A 41 -16.42 -23.64 -7.76
N LYS A 42 -17.09 -23.21 -8.81
CA LYS A 42 -18.09 -24.01 -9.56
C LYS A 42 -17.44 -24.90 -10.61
N SER A 43 -18.20 -25.89 -11.08
CA SER A 43 -17.81 -26.81 -12.15
C SER A 43 -17.49 -26.13 -13.50
N ASP A 44 -18.08 -24.96 -13.74
CA ASP A 44 -17.81 -24.13 -14.91
C ASP A 44 -16.54 -23.25 -14.77
N GLY A 45 -15.81 -23.38 -13.66
CA GLY A 45 -14.58 -22.65 -13.37
C GLY A 45 -14.79 -21.28 -12.72
N HIS A 46 -16.03 -20.85 -12.47
CA HIS A 46 -16.30 -19.57 -11.81
C HIS A 46 -15.95 -19.60 -10.33
N TYR A 47 -15.26 -18.53 -9.88
CA TYR A 47 -14.95 -18.29 -8.47
C TYR A 47 -15.89 -17.24 -7.88
N LEU A 48 -16.56 -17.61 -6.79
CA LEU A 48 -17.59 -16.81 -6.13
C LEU A 48 -17.31 -16.67 -4.64
N ILE A 49 -17.90 -15.64 -4.03
CA ILE A 49 -17.92 -15.47 -2.57
C ILE A 49 -19.03 -16.32 -1.94
N PRO A 50 -18.87 -16.78 -0.69
CA PRO A 50 -19.94 -17.44 0.06
C PRO A 50 -21.06 -16.45 0.37
N LYS A 51 -22.30 -16.79 -0.01
CA LYS A 51 -23.52 -15.99 0.21
C LYS A 51 -24.78 -16.79 -0.09
N GLY A 52 -25.82 -16.61 0.68
CA GLY A 52 -27.11 -17.23 0.44
C GLY A 52 -28.30 -16.35 0.88
N HIS A 53 -29.50 -16.91 0.83
CA HIS A 53 -30.73 -16.18 1.13
C HIS A 53 -30.87 -15.86 2.61
N ILE A 54 -31.42 -14.68 2.91
CA ILE A 54 -31.81 -14.28 4.24
C ILE A 54 -33.15 -14.97 4.54
N ARG A 55 -33.29 -15.57 5.73
CA ARG A 55 -34.52 -16.18 6.18
C ARG A 55 -35.48 -15.12 6.71
N LYS A 56 -36.79 -15.42 6.66
CA LYS A 56 -37.82 -14.51 7.19
C LYS A 56 -37.57 -14.17 8.66
N GLY A 57 -37.43 -12.88 8.97
CA GLY A 57 -37.15 -12.39 10.31
C GLY A 57 -35.68 -12.47 10.75
N GLU A 58 -34.78 -13.01 9.92
CA GLU A 58 -33.34 -13.07 10.20
C GLU A 58 -32.69 -11.73 9.92
N LYS A 59 -31.76 -11.31 10.78
CA LYS A 59 -30.95 -10.10 10.52
C LYS A 59 -29.90 -10.38 9.44
N THR A 60 -29.60 -9.41 8.61
CA THR A 60 -28.63 -9.53 7.51
C THR A 60 -27.26 -9.98 8.00
N GLN A 61 -26.83 -9.51 9.18
CA GLN A 61 -25.58 -9.88 9.81
C GLN A 61 -25.55 -11.37 10.22
N ASP A 62 -26.63 -11.85 10.85
CA ASP A 62 -26.75 -13.23 11.31
C ASP A 62 -26.81 -14.18 10.10
N ALA A 63 -27.59 -13.81 9.07
CA ALA A 63 -27.66 -14.53 7.81
C ALA A 63 -26.27 -14.63 7.14
N SER A 64 -25.51 -13.54 7.12
CA SER A 64 -24.17 -13.53 6.50
C SER A 64 -23.20 -14.49 7.21
N VAL A 65 -23.24 -14.56 8.54
CA VAL A 65 -22.43 -15.50 9.32
C VAL A 65 -22.85 -16.94 9.05
N ARG A 66 -24.18 -17.20 9.06
CA ARG A 66 -24.73 -18.53 8.80
C ARG A 66 -24.34 -19.03 7.42
N GLU A 67 -24.56 -18.23 6.37
CA GLU A 67 -24.25 -18.64 4.99
C GLU A 67 -22.74 -18.88 4.78
N VAL A 68 -21.90 -17.99 5.30
CA VAL A 68 -20.44 -18.18 5.24
C VAL A 68 -20.01 -19.47 5.93
N LYS A 69 -20.59 -19.78 7.11
CA LYS A 69 -20.31 -21.04 7.83
C LYS A 69 -20.80 -22.27 7.08
N GLU A 70 -22.02 -22.21 6.55
CA GLU A 70 -22.62 -23.33 5.83
C GLU A 70 -21.88 -23.61 4.52
N GLU A 71 -21.66 -22.60 3.68
CA GLU A 71 -21.05 -22.77 2.36
C GLU A 71 -19.54 -23.11 2.38
N LEU A 72 -18.80 -22.67 3.41
CA LEU A 72 -17.39 -22.99 3.62
C LEU A 72 -17.16 -24.14 4.61
N ASN A 73 -18.24 -24.71 5.19
CA ASN A 73 -18.20 -25.75 6.22
C ASN A 73 -17.28 -25.39 7.41
N LEU A 74 -17.41 -24.15 7.90
CA LEU A 74 -16.61 -23.66 9.02
C LEU A 74 -17.12 -24.17 10.35
N LYS A 75 -16.24 -24.75 11.17
CA LYS A 75 -16.55 -25.14 12.56
C LYS A 75 -16.63 -23.92 13.47
N GLU A 76 -15.71 -22.99 13.31
CA GLU A 76 -15.65 -21.74 14.07
C GLU A 76 -16.49 -20.63 13.44
N THR A 77 -16.83 -19.62 14.25
CA THR A 77 -17.55 -18.44 13.76
C THR A 77 -16.55 -17.37 13.35
N PRO A 78 -16.55 -16.93 12.08
CA PRO A 78 -15.64 -15.86 11.65
C PRO A 78 -16.03 -14.53 12.29
N GLU A 79 -15.02 -13.74 12.65
CA GLU A 79 -15.21 -12.38 13.17
C GLU A 79 -15.70 -11.44 12.07
N ILE A 80 -16.79 -10.72 12.34
CA ILE A 80 -17.26 -9.66 11.44
C ILE A 80 -16.44 -8.41 11.67
N ILE A 81 -15.67 -8.00 10.65
CA ILE A 81 -14.89 -6.76 10.68
C ILE A 81 -15.74 -5.56 10.34
N SER A 82 -16.61 -5.67 9.34
CA SER A 82 -17.47 -4.56 8.90
C SER A 82 -18.55 -5.03 7.93
N PHE A 83 -19.67 -4.29 7.92
CA PHE A 83 -20.54 -4.23 6.75
C PHE A 83 -19.85 -3.46 5.63
N LEU A 84 -19.89 -3.98 4.40
CA LEU A 84 -19.24 -3.37 3.25
C LEU A 84 -20.21 -2.50 2.44
N LYS A 85 -21.27 -3.13 1.93
CA LYS A 85 -22.35 -2.48 1.14
C LYS A 85 -23.47 -3.45 0.84
N VAL A 86 -24.58 -2.95 0.28
CA VAL A 86 -25.54 -3.76 -0.48
C VAL A 86 -25.12 -3.71 -1.94
N ASP A 87 -25.00 -4.88 -2.56
CA ASP A 87 -24.79 -5.02 -4.00
C ASP A 87 -26.07 -5.52 -4.65
N SER A 88 -26.52 -4.86 -5.72
CA SER A 88 -27.81 -5.14 -6.33
C SER A 88 -27.65 -5.45 -7.81
N TYR A 89 -28.25 -6.53 -8.26
CA TYR A 89 -28.25 -6.91 -9.66
C TYR A 89 -29.54 -7.61 -10.07
N THR A 90 -29.76 -7.74 -11.37
CA THR A 90 -30.90 -8.45 -11.93
C THR A 90 -30.43 -9.66 -12.73
N PHE A 91 -31.25 -10.70 -12.76
CA PHE A 91 -31.04 -11.90 -13.56
C PHE A 91 -32.36 -12.50 -13.99
N THR A 92 -32.33 -13.37 -14.98
CA THR A 92 -33.47 -14.21 -15.40
C THR A 92 -33.12 -15.68 -15.17
N LEU A 93 -34.11 -16.48 -14.82
CA LEU A 93 -33.97 -17.93 -14.71
C LEU A 93 -34.53 -18.54 -16.01
N ASP A 94 -33.68 -19.26 -16.73
CA ASP A 94 -34.01 -19.92 -17.99
C ASP A 94 -34.74 -18.96 -18.98
N ASP A 95 -35.56 -19.46 -19.88
CA ASP A 95 -36.34 -18.67 -20.85
C ASP A 95 -37.52 -17.91 -20.24
N SER A 96 -37.57 -17.76 -18.92
CA SER A 96 -38.68 -17.04 -18.28
C SER A 96 -38.53 -15.52 -18.48
N ALA A 97 -39.62 -14.84 -18.85
CA ALA A 97 -39.67 -13.37 -18.93
C ALA A 97 -39.68 -12.69 -17.54
N ILE A 98 -39.56 -13.47 -16.46
CA ILE A 98 -39.59 -12.94 -15.08
C ILE A 98 -38.22 -12.40 -14.71
N ILE A 99 -38.17 -11.11 -14.36
CA ILE A 99 -36.96 -10.46 -13.88
C ILE A 99 -36.84 -10.70 -12.38
N HIS A 100 -35.68 -11.22 -11.98
CA HIS A 100 -35.29 -11.40 -10.58
C HIS A 100 -34.39 -10.24 -10.17
N TYR A 101 -34.72 -9.57 -9.07
CA TYR A 101 -33.94 -8.49 -8.44
C TYR A 101 -33.29 -9.07 -7.21
N LYS A 102 -31.96 -9.08 -7.14
CA LYS A 102 -31.22 -9.61 -5.99
C LYS A 102 -30.42 -8.52 -5.31
N ASN A 103 -30.66 -8.34 -4.00
CA ASN A 103 -29.85 -7.55 -3.10
C ASN A 103 -28.96 -8.47 -2.29
N VAL A 104 -27.67 -8.20 -2.25
CA VAL A 104 -26.69 -8.96 -1.47
C VAL A 104 -26.06 -8.03 -0.44
N HIS A 105 -26.29 -8.30 0.84
CA HIS A 105 -25.66 -7.60 1.96
C HIS A 105 -24.27 -8.19 2.19
N LEU A 106 -23.22 -7.45 1.75
CA LEU A 106 -21.83 -7.89 1.79
C LEU A 106 -21.15 -7.47 3.10
N TYR A 107 -20.49 -8.44 3.72
CA TYR A 107 -19.69 -8.25 4.93
C TYR A 107 -18.23 -8.66 4.72
N VAL A 108 -17.36 -8.14 5.57
CA VAL A 108 -15.95 -8.50 5.65
C VAL A 108 -15.74 -9.30 6.92
N PHE A 109 -15.14 -10.48 6.78
CA PHE A 109 -14.86 -11.40 7.87
C PHE A 109 -13.39 -11.66 8.03
N ARG A 110 -12.98 -12.00 9.27
CA ARG A 110 -11.64 -12.47 9.62
C ARG A 110 -11.72 -13.85 10.25
N LEU A 111 -10.76 -14.70 9.88
CA LEU A 111 -10.34 -15.87 10.63
C LEU A 111 -8.93 -15.65 11.14
N ASN A 112 -8.66 -16.07 12.39
CA ASN A 112 -7.33 -15.90 13.00
C ASN A 112 -6.35 -16.98 12.53
N GLU A 113 -6.87 -18.11 12.04
CA GLU A 113 -6.09 -19.24 11.55
C GLU A 113 -6.57 -19.68 10.17
N LYS A 114 -5.66 -20.28 9.40
CA LYS A 114 -6.00 -20.90 8.11
C LYS A 114 -6.62 -22.28 8.36
N VAL A 115 -7.93 -22.29 8.49
CA VAL A 115 -8.71 -23.53 8.72
C VAL A 115 -8.97 -24.26 7.40
N GLU A 116 -9.22 -25.58 7.50
CA GLU A 116 -9.72 -26.35 6.37
C GLU A 116 -11.13 -25.88 5.99
N ILE A 117 -11.34 -25.62 4.69
CA ILE A 117 -12.62 -25.22 4.13
C ILE A 117 -13.08 -26.26 3.09
N LYS A 118 -14.38 -26.52 3.02
CA LYS A 118 -14.99 -27.44 2.07
C LYS A 118 -16.27 -26.84 1.53
N PRO A 119 -16.58 -27.05 0.23
CA PRO A 119 -17.83 -26.53 -0.30
C PRO A 119 -19.02 -27.32 0.23
N LYS A 120 -20.17 -26.67 0.27
CA LYS A 120 -21.44 -27.35 0.46
C LYS A 120 -21.82 -28.07 -0.83
N ILE A 121 -21.88 -29.40 -0.80
CA ILE A 121 -21.97 -30.24 -2.00
C ILE A 121 -23.33 -30.01 -2.74
N ASP A 122 -24.39 -29.69 -2.02
CA ASP A 122 -25.74 -29.56 -2.59
C ASP A 122 -25.98 -28.28 -3.39
N GLU A 123 -25.01 -27.34 -3.42
CA GLU A 123 -25.13 -26.04 -4.07
C GLU A 123 -24.34 -25.91 -5.40
N GLY A 124 -23.80 -27.01 -5.89
CA GLY A 124 -23.12 -27.06 -7.19
C GLY A 124 -21.70 -26.47 -7.17
N PHE A 125 -21.09 -26.37 -6.00
CA PHE A 125 -19.68 -26.03 -5.86
C PHE A 125 -18.81 -27.29 -5.84
N GLU A 126 -17.68 -27.25 -6.57
CA GLU A 126 -16.72 -28.35 -6.60
C GLU A 126 -15.63 -28.20 -5.54
N ALA A 127 -15.24 -26.98 -5.22
CA ALA A 127 -14.18 -26.70 -4.27
C ALA A 127 -14.43 -25.42 -3.47
N ALA A 128 -13.86 -25.39 -2.27
CA ALA A 128 -13.63 -24.16 -1.50
C ALA A 128 -12.12 -24.00 -1.33
N GLU A 129 -11.57 -22.86 -1.72
CA GLU A 129 -10.12 -22.65 -1.82
C GLU A 129 -9.70 -21.36 -1.10
N TRP A 130 -8.59 -21.45 -0.34
CA TRP A 130 -7.86 -20.27 0.14
C TRP A 130 -6.90 -19.79 -0.94
N LEU A 131 -7.25 -18.72 -1.62
CA LEU A 131 -6.38 -18.10 -2.62
C LEU A 131 -5.60 -16.92 -2.04
N PRO A 132 -4.30 -16.77 -2.38
CA PRO A 132 -3.61 -15.51 -2.15
C PRO A 132 -4.39 -14.36 -2.76
N PHE A 133 -4.45 -13.22 -2.07
CA PHE A 133 -5.32 -12.11 -2.47
C PHE A 133 -5.14 -11.68 -3.93
N GLU A 134 -3.90 -11.55 -4.39
CA GLU A 134 -3.60 -11.11 -5.76
C GLU A 134 -4.10 -12.14 -6.81
N GLU A 135 -4.00 -13.42 -6.50
CA GLU A 135 -4.54 -14.50 -7.32
C GLU A 135 -6.07 -14.49 -7.35
N ALA A 136 -6.69 -14.26 -6.18
CA ALA A 136 -8.13 -14.15 -6.06
C ALA A 136 -8.69 -12.98 -6.88
N VAL A 137 -8.00 -11.83 -6.91
CA VAL A 137 -8.38 -10.66 -7.74
C VAL A 137 -8.40 -10.97 -9.22
N GLU A 138 -7.55 -11.90 -9.70
CA GLU A 138 -7.52 -12.31 -11.10
C GLU A 138 -8.55 -13.41 -11.42
N LYS A 139 -8.86 -14.28 -10.45
CA LYS A 139 -9.75 -15.44 -10.63
C LYS A 139 -11.22 -15.16 -10.35
N ILE A 140 -11.53 -14.22 -9.44
CA ILE A 140 -12.92 -13.94 -9.07
C ILE A 140 -13.75 -13.53 -10.29
N SER A 141 -14.83 -14.23 -10.54
CA SER A 141 -15.63 -14.06 -11.77
C SER A 141 -16.50 -12.80 -11.74
N PHE A 142 -17.01 -12.48 -10.55
CA PHE A 142 -17.79 -11.28 -10.26
C PHE A 142 -17.19 -10.63 -9.02
N ASP A 143 -17.67 -9.47 -8.60
CA ASP A 143 -17.27 -8.87 -7.31
C ASP A 143 -15.81 -8.42 -7.19
N LYS A 144 -15.01 -8.34 -8.26
CA LYS A 144 -13.61 -7.89 -8.21
C LYS A 144 -13.47 -6.52 -7.50
N GLU A 145 -14.32 -5.58 -7.82
CA GLU A 145 -14.34 -4.25 -7.20
C GLU A 145 -14.66 -4.33 -5.70
N ASN A 146 -15.63 -5.17 -5.33
CA ASN A 146 -16.01 -5.39 -3.94
C ASN A 146 -14.91 -6.12 -3.15
N LEU A 147 -14.18 -7.05 -3.77
CA LEU A 147 -13.02 -7.71 -3.16
C LEU A 147 -11.90 -6.69 -2.83
N LEU A 148 -11.61 -5.76 -3.75
CA LEU A 148 -10.62 -4.70 -3.52
C LEU A 148 -11.03 -3.78 -2.37
N ARG A 149 -12.31 -3.42 -2.27
CA ARG A 149 -12.88 -2.64 -1.15
C ARG A 149 -12.83 -3.41 0.17
N ALA A 150 -13.13 -4.71 0.13
CA ALA A 150 -13.11 -5.57 1.31
C ALA A 150 -11.71 -5.66 1.91
N ARG A 151 -10.64 -5.82 1.10
CA ARG A 151 -9.26 -5.76 1.57
C ARG A 151 -8.93 -4.43 2.25
N GLN A 152 -9.29 -3.32 1.63
CA GLN A 152 -9.06 -2.01 2.23
C GLN A 152 -9.77 -1.89 3.59
N CYS A 153 -11.03 -2.30 3.66
CA CYS A 153 -11.80 -2.30 4.89
C CYS A 153 -11.15 -3.18 5.96
N PHE A 154 -10.70 -4.38 5.60
CA PHE A 154 -10.00 -5.31 6.47
C PHE A 154 -8.79 -4.67 7.14
N TYR A 155 -7.89 -4.05 6.37
CA TYR A 155 -6.69 -3.41 6.93
C TYR A 155 -7.01 -2.11 7.67
N TYR A 156 -7.93 -1.30 7.16
CA TYR A 156 -8.31 -0.04 7.80
C TYR A 156 -8.93 -0.23 9.18
N LYS A 157 -9.71 -1.29 9.36
CA LYS A 157 -10.39 -1.63 10.62
C LYS A 157 -9.58 -2.52 11.56
N LYS A 158 -8.43 -3.05 11.10
CA LYS A 158 -7.55 -3.87 11.95
C LYS A 158 -7.17 -3.11 13.22
N PRO A 159 -7.30 -3.70 14.42
CA PRO A 159 -6.86 -3.06 15.66
C PRO A 159 -5.38 -2.66 15.60
N VAL A 160 -5.00 -1.59 16.27
CA VAL A 160 -3.61 -1.17 16.43
C VAL A 160 -3.24 -1.18 17.91
N LYS A 161 -2.02 -1.59 18.21
CA LYS A 161 -1.48 -1.54 19.56
C LYS A 161 -1.33 -0.07 19.98
N ILE A 162 -1.91 0.30 21.12
CA ILE A 162 -1.82 1.64 21.70
C ILE A 162 -0.62 1.69 22.65
N TYR A 163 0.19 2.73 22.54
CA TYR A 163 1.32 3.02 23.41
C TYR A 163 1.02 4.30 24.19
N LYS A 164 1.33 4.33 25.48
CA LYS A 164 1.14 5.51 26.32
C LYS A 164 2.28 6.51 26.15
N ASP A 165 3.51 6.00 26.05
CA ASP A 165 4.69 6.82 25.80
C ASP A 165 5.78 6.03 25.01
N LEU A 166 6.92 6.67 24.76
CA LEU A 166 8.03 6.06 24.03
C LEU A 166 8.69 4.89 24.78
N ALA A 167 8.60 4.87 26.11
CA ALA A 167 9.19 3.82 26.94
C ALA A 167 8.43 2.49 26.81
N ASP A 168 7.19 2.52 26.34
CA ASP A 168 6.41 1.30 26.09
C ASP A 168 6.88 0.54 24.83
N ILE A 169 7.68 1.21 23.97
CA ILE A 169 8.18 0.61 22.73
C ILE A 169 9.36 -0.31 23.06
N GLN A 170 9.24 -1.58 22.71
CA GLN A 170 10.27 -2.57 22.97
C GLN A 170 11.30 -2.70 21.87
N SER A 171 10.92 -2.42 20.62
CA SER A 171 11.79 -2.68 19.47
C SER A 171 11.48 -1.81 18.24
N LEU A 172 12.56 -1.50 17.49
CA LEU A 172 12.52 -0.72 16.25
C LEU A 172 13.35 -1.42 15.18
N THR A 173 12.73 -1.67 14.01
CA THR A 173 13.43 -2.10 12.80
C THR A 173 13.63 -0.92 11.85
N ILE A 174 14.86 -0.74 11.37
CA ILE A 174 15.18 0.10 10.23
C ILE A 174 15.34 -0.81 9.00
N ALA A 175 14.50 -0.59 7.99
CA ALA A 175 14.45 -1.35 6.77
C ALA A 175 15.04 -0.55 5.61
N ILE A 176 16.13 -1.03 5.00
CA ILE A 176 16.84 -0.35 3.92
C ILE A 176 16.86 -1.25 2.68
N PRO A 177 15.90 -1.11 1.76
CA PRO A 177 16.00 -1.72 0.46
C PRO A 177 17.04 -0.97 -0.38
N THR A 178 18.02 -1.66 -0.98
CA THR A 178 19.06 -1.03 -1.78
C THR A 178 19.26 -1.73 -3.13
N TYR A 179 19.42 -0.93 -4.18
CA TYR A 179 19.75 -1.39 -5.52
C TYR A 179 20.81 -0.46 -6.14
N ASN A 180 22.02 -0.97 -6.30
CA ASN A 180 23.15 -0.22 -6.89
C ASN A 180 23.39 1.13 -6.19
N GLY A 181 23.49 1.07 -4.85
CA GLY A 181 23.63 2.23 -3.97
C GLY A 181 25.07 2.48 -3.48
N GLU A 182 26.13 1.96 -4.14
CA GLU A 182 27.51 2.02 -3.68
C GLU A 182 27.98 3.45 -3.29
N ILE A 183 27.49 4.47 -4.01
CA ILE A 183 27.86 5.87 -3.82
C ILE A 183 27.18 6.51 -2.60
N THR A 184 25.98 6.05 -2.24
CA THR A 184 25.08 6.71 -1.28
C THR A 184 24.96 5.98 0.04
N ILE A 185 24.94 4.65 0.00
CA ILE A 185 24.56 3.80 1.14
C ILE A 185 25.37 4.09 2.41
N SER A 186 26.69 4.30 2.32
CA SER A 186 27.55 4.58 3.49
C SER A 186 27.17 5.90 4.19
N LYS A 187 26.79 6.93 3.43
CA LYS A 187 26.32 8.22 3.99
C LYS A 187 24.98 8.08 4.65
N THR A 188 24.07 7.33 4.02
CA THR A 188 22.75 7.02 4.56
C THR A 188 22.88 6.27 5.89
N LEU A 189 23.64 5.17 5.92
CA LEU A 189 23.92 4.40 7.13
C LEU A 189 24.47 5.27 8.25
N LYS A 190 25.50 6.11 7.96
CA LYS A 190 26.07 7.04 8.93
C LYS A 190 25.02 7.94 9.57
N SER A 191 24.09 8.46 8.78
CA SER A 191 23.00 9.31 9.28
C SER A 191 21.98 8.54 10.13
N ILE A 192 21.68 7.28 9.76
CA ILE A 192 20.78 6.39 10.48
C ILE A 192 21.37 6.06 11.86
N PHE A 193 22.62 5.58 11.91
CA PHE A 193 23.27 5.24 13.19
C PHE A 193 23.36 6.44 14.12
N LYS A 194 23.66 7.64 13.59
CA LYS A 194 23.61 8.88 14.38
C LYS A 194 22.25 9.11 15.01
N ASN A 195 21.15 8.91 14.26
CA ASN A 195 19.79 9.02 14.80
C ASN A 195 19.45 7.93 15.81
N LEU A 196 19.90 6.68 15.59
CA LEU A 196 19.68 5.56 16.52
C LEU A 196 20.38 5.78 17.86
N HIS A 197 21.60 6.35 17.88
CA HIS A 197 22.30 6.73 19.10
C HIS A 197 21.65 7.94 19.84
N GLU A 198 20.86 8.77 19.15
CA GLU A 198 20.07 9.83 19.79
C GLU A 198 18.86 9.28 20.58
N ILE A 199 18.41 8.05 20.32
CA ILE A 199 17.33 7.37 21.03
C ILE A 199 17.91 6.75 22.29
N LYS A 200 17.63 7.34 23.46
CA LYS A 200 18.18 6.93 24.76
C LYS A 200 17.34 5.86 25.45
N ASP A 201 16.09 5.70 25.04
CA ASP A 201 15.19 4.69 25.58
C ASP A 201 15.72 3.28 25.34
N PRO A 202 15.47 2.31 26.26
CA PRO A 202 15.98 0.94 26.19
C PRO A 202 15.28 0.09 25.12
N ILE A 203 15.23 0.63 23.90
CA ILE A 203 14.58 0.01 22.75
C ILE A 203 15.59 -0.89 22.02
N LYS A 204 15.21 -2.15 21.76
CA LYS A 204 15.99 -3.05 20.90
C LYS A 204 16.00 -2.50 19.48
N LYS A 205 17.18 -2.23 18.93
CA LYS A 205 17.36 -1.63 17.61
C LYS A 205 17.94 -2.64 16.65
N GLU A 206 17.31 -2.79 15.49
CA GLU A 206 17.84 -3.58 14.39
C GLU A 206 17.84 -2.78 13.09
N VAL A 207 18.87 -2.98 12.28
CA VAL A 207 19.00 -2.42 10.94
C VAL A 207 19.14 -3.56 9.97
N ILE A 208 18.20 -3.69 9.04
CA ILE A 208 18.20 -4.74 8.03
C ILE A 208 18.33 -4.08 6.65
N ILE A 209 19.45 -4.37 6.00
CA ILE A 209 19.72 -3.92 4.63
C ILE A 209 19.39 -5.08 3.69
N CYS A 210 18.56 -4.84 2.68
CA CYS A 210 18.25 -5.84 1.67
C CYS A 210 18.84 -5.42 0.33
N ALA A 211 19.83 -6.17 -0.14
CA ALA A 211 20.41 -6.00 -1.47
C ALA A 211 19.47 -6.60 -2.53
N ASP A 212 18.86 -5.73 -3.34
CA ASP A 212 17.89 -6.12 -4.37
C ASP A 212 18.60 -6.32 -5.72
N HIS A 213 19.26 -7.48 -5.92
CA HIS A 213 19.97 -7.80 -7.17
C HIS A 213 21.04 -6.75 -7.53
N CYS A 214 21.84 -6.31 -6.54
CA CYS A 214 22.93 -5.36 -6.78
C CYS A 214 24.02 -5.94 -7.69
N THR A 215 24.48 -5.13 -8.64
CA THR A 215 25.54 -5.48 -9.60
C THR A 215 26.80 -4.60 -9.45
N ASP A 216 26.76 -3.64 -8.55
CA ASP A 216 27.86 -2.72 -8.18
C ASP A 216 28.52 -3.12 -6.84
N ASN A 217 29.34 -2.24 -6.27
CA ASN A 217 29.99 -2.47 -4.97
C ASN A 217 29.12 -2.16 -3.74
N THR A 218 27.79 -2.14 -3.85
CA THR A 218 26.88 -1.89 -2.71
C THR A 218 27.12 -2.87 -1.57
N ILE A 219 27.16 -4.19 -1.86
CA ILE A 219 27.35 -5.23 -0.84
C ILE A 219 28.71 -5.08 -0.12
N PRO A 220 29.85 -4.94 -0.84
CA PRO A 220 31.13 -4.62 -0.21
C PRO A 220 31.11 -3.34 0.63
N ALA A 221 30.49 -2.27 0.15
CA ALA A 221 30.39 -1.00 0.88
C ALA A 221 29.63 -1.15 2.21
N VAL A 222 28.53 -1.90 2.23
CA VAL A 222 27.78 -2.22 3.47
C VAL A 222 28.61 -3.07 4.42
N LYS A 223 29.27 -4.13 3.95
CA LYS A 223 30.13 -5.00 4.77
C LYS A 223 31.29 -4.22 5.40
N ASN A 224 31.95 -3.36 4.63
CA ASN A 224 33.01 -2.51 5.14
C ASN A 224 32.50 -1.53 6.20
N PHE A 225 31.34 -0.90 5.95
CA PHE A 225 30.75 0.01 6.92
C PHE A 225 30.45 -0.69 8.25
N ILE A 226 29.89 -1.90 8.22
CA ILE A 226 29.61 -2.69 9.45
C ILE A 226 30.91 -3.02 10.18
N LYS A 227 31.97 -3.40 9.46
CA LYS A 227 33.28 -3.76 10.04
C LYS A 227 34.00 -2.56 10.68
N GLU A 228 33.92 -1.39 10.06
CA GLU A 228 34.63 -0.17 10.49
C GLU A 228 33.95 0.57 11.66
N ASN A 229 32.69 0.29 11.95
CA ASN A 229 31.94 0.99 12.98
C ASN A 229 31.60 0.06 14.15
N ASN A 230 31.74 0.57 15.37
CA ASN A 230 31.30 -0.15 16.55
C ASN A 230 29.77 -0.08 16.66
N LEU A 231 29.10 -1.20 16.39
CA LEU A 231 27.64 -1.33 16.33
C LEU A 231 27.13 -2.34 17.38
N SER A 232 27.84 -2.50 18.49
CA SER A 232 27.59 -3.55 19.50
C SER A 232 26.19 -3.51 20.13
N ASP A 233 25.57 -2.34 20.19
CA ASP A 233 24.23 -2.10 20.75
C ASP A 233 23.10 -2.13 19.70
N ILE A 234 23.42 -2.37 18.42
CA ILE A 234 22.47 -2.37 17.32
C ILE A 234 22.67 -3.64 16.47
N LYS A 235 21.66 -4.47 16.37
CA LYS A 235 21.72 -5.65 15.48
C LYS A 235 21.69 -5.21 14.03
N VAL A 236 22.73 -5.51 13.24
CA VAL A 236 22.79 -5.18 11.82
C VAL A 236 22.81 -6.45 11.00
N SER A 237 21.96 -6.53 10.00
CA SER A 237 21.85 -7.67 9.08
C SER A 237 21.85 -7.20 7.63
N LEU A 238 22.62 -7.88 6.79
CA LEU A 238 22.59 -7.75 5.34
C LEU A 238 21.95 -9.01 4.78
N VAL A 239 20.85 -8.86 4.08
CA VAL A 239 20.12 -9.95 3.40
C VAL A 239 20.04 -9.66 1.90
N GLU A 240 19.89 -10.70 1.10
CA GLU A 240 19.72 -10.56 -0.35
C GLU A 240 18.27 -10.89 -0.73
N ASN A 241 17.74 -10.13 -1.68
CA ASN A 241 16.45 -10.44 -2.27
C ASN A 241 16.61 -11.61 -3.24
N ASP A 242 16.14 -12.78 -2.84
CA ASP A 242 16.14 -14.03 -3.60
C ASP A 242 14.89 -14.21 -4.49
N GLY A 243 13.92 -13.30 -4.35
CA GLY A 243 12.70 -13.28 -5.12
C GLY A 243 12.76 -12.39 -6.36
N MET A 244 11.60 -11.96 -6.83
CA MET A 244 11.48 -11.01 -7.93
C MET A 244 12.12 -9.66 -7.56
N LYS A 245 12.90 -9.08 -8.47
CA LYS A 245 13.50 -7.75 -8.31
C LYS A 245 12.44 -6.68 -8.07
N GLY A 246 12.68 -5.79 -7.12
CA GLY A 246 11.85 -4.62 -6.84
C GLY A 246 11.75 -4.28 -5.37
N LYS A 247 11.60 -2.98 -5.10
CA LYS A 247 11.57 -2.44 -3.73
C LYS A 247 10.48 -3.07 -2.86
N SER A 248 9.28 -3.35 -3.43
CA SER A 248 8.21 -4.04 -2.71
C SER A 248 8.66 -5.41 -2.19
N ASN A 249 9.30 -6.22 -3.04
CA ASN A 249 9.78 -7.55 -2.65
C ASN A 249 10.94 -7.48 -1.64
N ALA A 250 11.86 -6.54 -1.82
CA ALA A 250 12.92 -6.30 -0.84
C ALA A 250 12.34 -5.90 0.54
N LEU A 251 11.30 -5.08 0.58
CA LEU A 251 10.61 -4.72 1.82
C LEU A 251 9.86 -5.90 2.44
N ASN A 252 9.17 -6.72 1.65
CA ASN A 252 8.53 -7.94 2.13
C ASN A 252 9.57 -8.91 2.73
N LYS A 253 10.76 -9.06 2.09
CA LYS A 253 11.86 -9.86 2.60
C LYS A 253 12.38 -9.32 3.94
N ILE A 254 12.65 -8.00 4.03
CA ILE A 254 13.08 -7.39 5.30
C ILE A 254 12.02 -7.62 6.36
N PHE A 255 10.76 -7.39 6.06
CA PHE A 255 9.67 -7.53 7.01
C PHE A 255 9.57 -8.95 7.58
N SER A 256 9.70 -9.97 6.72
CA SER A 256 9.59 -11.39 7.13
C SER A 256 10.69 -11.85 8.10
N VAL A 257 11.84 -11.14 8.13
CA VAL A 257 12.97 -11.47 9.04
C VAL A 257 13.14 -10.44 10.16
N SER A 258 12.31 -9.40 10.20
CA SER A 258 12.35 -8.33 11.20
C SER A 258 11.51 -8.67 12.43
N SER A 259 11.80 -7.99 13.55
CA SER A 259 11.10 -8.19 14.83
C SER A 259 10.57 -6.91 15.48
N GLY A 260 10.88 -5.74 14.91
CA GLY A 260 10.55 -4.45 15.50
C GLY A 260 9.05 -4.17 15.59
N GLU A 261 8.57 -3.65 16.71
CA GLU A 261 7.20 -3.17 16.88
C GLU A 261 6.90 -1.95 16.00
N PHE A 262 7.95 -1.14 15.74
CA PHE A 262 7.93 -0.10 14.73
C PHE A 262 8.86 -0.49 13.58
N PHE A 263 8.39 -0.26 12.36
CA PHE A 263 9.08 -0.60 11.13
C PHE A 263 9.30 0.67 10.31
N CYS A 264 10.57 1.10 10.20
CA CYS A 264 10.94 2.33 9.50
C CYS A 264 11.64 2.02 8.18
N VAL A 265 10.99 2.31 7.08
CA VAL A 265 11.58 2.22 5.74
C VAL A 265 12.41 3.46 5.47
N ILE A 266 13.64 3.28 4.99
CA ILE A 266 14.55 4.36 4.61
C ILE A 266 15.21 4.00 3.28
N ASP A 267 15.12 4.89 2.29
CA ASP A 267 15.83 4.72 1.01
C ASP A 267 17.34 4.86 1.22
N ASP A 268 18.13 4.21 0.35
CA ASP A 268 19.59 4.12 0.45
C ASP A 268 20.34 5.38 -0.05
N ASP A 269 19.60 6.42 -0.46
CA ASP A 269 20.12 7.68 -1.03
C ASP A 269 19.70 8.93 -0.23
N VAL A 270 19.22 8.78 1.00
CA VAL A 270 18.78 9.88 1.86
C VAL A 270 19.66 10.06 3.10
N ILE A 271 19.67 11.28 3.63
CA ILE A 271 20.36 11.63 4.88
C ILE A 271 19.31 12.08 5.90
N LEU A 272 19.25 11.41 7.03
CA LEU A 272 18.34 11.79 8.11
C LEU A 272 18.82 13.07 8.80
N GLY A 273 17.90 14.00 9.04
CA GLY A 273 18.11 15.13 9.92
C GLY A 273 18.16 14.72 11.40
N LYS A 274 18.56 15.66 12.25
CA LYS A 274 18.64 15.44 13.71
C LYS A 274 17.28 15.04 14.28
N LYS A 275 17.25 14.03 15.15
CA LYS A 275 16.05 13.49 15.81
C LYS A 275 14.93 13.03 14.87
N CYS A 276 15.24 12.75 13.60
CA CYS A 276 14.23 12.37 12.61
C CYS A 276 13.46 11.13 13.05
N LEU A 277 14.16 10.04 13.42
CA LEU A 277 13.53 8.79 13.86
C LEU A 277 12.72 8.98 15.15
N MET A 278 13.27 9.67 16.13
CA MET A 278 12.59 9.95 17.40
C MET A 278 11.28 10.72 17.17
N ASN A 279 11.28 11.72 16.29
CA ASN A 279 10.07 12.50 16.00
C ASN A 279 9.00 11.67 15.29
N LEU A 280 9.39 10.73 14.41
CA LEU A 280 8.44 9.81 13.77
C LEU A 280 7.83 8.84 14.79
N MET A 281 8.66 8.25 15.66
CA MET A 281 8.18 7.37 16.73
C MET A 281 7.20 8.08 17.65
N LYS A 282 7.58 9.27 18.12
CA LYS A 282 6.76 10.11 19.00
C LYS A 282 5.39 10.42 18.39
N ALA A 283 5.34 10.74 17.10
CA ALA A 283 4.08 11.02 16.42
C ALA A 283 3.15 9.81 16.34
N LEU A 284 3.68 8.59 16.17
CA LEU A 284 2.90 7.36 16.19
C LEU A 284 2.38 7.02 17.60
N VAL A 285 3.12 7.36 18.66
CA VAL A 285 2.71 7.14 20.04
C VAL A 285 1.63 8.15 20.42
N GLU A 286 1.86 9.44 20.20
CA GLU A 286 0.98 10.53 20.64
C GLU A 286 -0.37 10.59 19.88
N GLN A 287 -0.45 10.00 18.71
CA GLN A 287 -1.64 10.02 17.86
C GLN A 287 -2.16 8.61 17.58
N GLU A 288 -3.03 8.12 18.44
CA GLU A 288 -3.54 6.74 18.47
C GLU A 288 -4.08 6.24 17.11
N GLY A 289 -4.71 7.11 16.33
CA GLY A 289 -5.29 6.75 15.03
C GLY A 289 -4.28 6.61 13.87
N LEU A 290 -3.00 7.00 14.06
CA LEU A 290 -2.02 6.96 12.99
C LEU A 290 -1.41 5.55 12.85
N ARG A 291 -1.35 5.08 11.60
CA ARG A 291 -0.72 3.82 11.22
C ARG A 291 0.62 4.00 10.54
N CYS A 292 0.77 5.10 9.79
CA CYS A 292 1.99 5.41 9.09
C CYS A 292 2.29 6.90 9.16
N VAL A 293 3.53 7.25 9.42
CA VAL A 293 4.06 8.61 9.41
C VAL A 293 5.27 8.70 8.50
N PHE A 294 5.49 9.88 7.92
CA PHE A 294 6.60 10.08 7.00
C PHE A 294 7.27 11.43 7.20
N ALA A 295 8.53 11.51 6.76
CA ALA A 295 9.37 12.68 6.97
C ALA A 295 9.21 13.71 5.87
N VAL A 296 9.47 14.98 6.21
CA VAL A 296 9.56 16.10 5.27
C VAL A 296 10.83 16.01 4.43
N TRP A 297 10.71 16.24 3.15
CA TRP A 297 11.82 16.20 2.21
C TRP A 297 12.46 17.58 2.02
N LYS A 298 13.78 17.67 2.21
CA LYS A 298 14.57 18.85 1.88
C LYS A 298 15.66 18.48 0.87
N ARG A 299 15.83 19.33 -0.14
CA ARG A 299 16.88 19.14 -1.14
C ARG A 299 18.25 19.48 -0.58
N LEU A 300 19.24 18.66 -0.90
CA LEU A 300 20.64 19.03 -0.75
C LEU A 300 21.05 20.04 -1.85
N PRO A 301 21.97 20.96 -1.55
CA PRO A 301 22.61 21.77 -2.58
C PRO A 301 23.32 20.88 -3.60
N LEU A 302 23.20 21.23 -4.87
CA LEU A 302 23.90 20.48 -5.92
C LEU A 302 25.41 20.71 -5.86
N GLN A 303 26.15 19.65 -5.66
CA GLN A 303 27.61 19.64 -5.75
C GLN A 303 28.04 19.30 -7.18
N SER A 304 28.11 20.30 -8.05
CA SER A 304 28.55 20.12 -9.44
C SER A 304 29.19 21.41 -9.96
N LYS A 305 30.22 21.29 -10.78
CA LYS A 305 30.81 22.43 -11.51
C LYS A 305 30.10 22.73 -12.83
N ASN A 306 29.16 21.88 -13.26
CA ASN A 306 28.45 22.01 -14.53
C ASN A 306 27.28 23.00 -14.43
N PRO A 307 27.30 24.16 -15.14
CA PRO A 307 26.25 25.18 -15.08
C PRO A 307 24.88 24.65 -15.55
N TRP A 308 24.85 23.75 -16.53
CA TRP A 308 23.62 23.15 -17.02
C TRP A 308 22.95 22.25 -15.97
N LYS A 309 23.74 21.53 -15.17
CA LYS A 309 23.20 20.77 -14.03
C LYS A 309 22.61 21.72 -12.98
N HIS A 310 23.23 22.85 -12.68
CA HIS A 310 22.67 23.86 -11.78
C HIS A 310 21.39 24.47 -12.32
N PHE A 311 21.35 24.78 -13.61
CA PHE A 311 20.13 25.27 -14.27
C PHE A 311 18.97 24.27 -14.11
N TRP A 312 19.18 23.00 -14.51
CA TRP A 312 18.13 21.98 -14.39
C TRP A 312 17.76 21.66 -12.95
N HIS A 313 18.72 21.59 -12.06
CA HIS A 313 18.46 21.41 -10.63
C HIS A 313 17.55 22.52 -10.08
N ARG A 314 17.76 23.77 -10.47
CA ARG A 314 16.90 24.89 -10.09
C ARG A 314 15.49 24.76 -10.66
N ILE A 315 15.38 24.52 -11.98
CA ILE A 315 14.08 24.42 -12.67
C ILE A 315 13.26 23.24 -12.13
N LEU A 316 13.83 22.04 -12.14
CA LEU A 316 13.12 20.81 -11.77
C LEU A 316 12.85 20.72 -10.26
N GLY A 317 13.63 21.43 -9.49
CA GLY A 317 13.53 21.44 -8.03
C GLY A 317 12.67 22.56 -7.45
N VAL A 318 12.26 23.56 -8.23
CA VAL A 318 11.48 24.72 -7.74
C VAL A 318 10.17 24.32 -7.03
N LYS A 319 9.59 23.20 -7.42
CA LYS A 319 8.39 22.65 -6.75
C LYS A 319 8.60 22.38 -5.26
N PHE A 320 9.79 21.97 -4.83
CA PHE A 320 10.11 21.71 -3.42
C PHE A 320 10.29 22.98 -2.61
N GLU A 321 10.60 24.10 -3.26
CA GLU A 321 10.70 25.42 -2.62
C GLU A 321 9.33 26.07 -2.42
N ILE A 322 8.37 25.75 -3.29
CA ILE A 322 7.01 26.28 -3.28
C ILE A 322 6.07 25.45 -2.39
N GLN A 323 6.29 24.14 -2.31
CA GLN A 323 5.44 23.21 -1.55
C GLN A 323 5.29 23.48 -0.04
N PRO A 324 6.28 23.99 0.72
CA PRO A 324 6.10 24.27 2.16
C PRO A 324 4.92 25.16 2.48
N HIS A 325 4.35 25.81 1.48
CA HIS A 325 3.25 26.73 1.60
C HIS A 325 1.90 26.18 1.11
N SER A 326 1.83 24.93 0.64
CA SER A 326 0.58 24.30 0.17
C SER A 326 0.04 23.31 1.20
N LYS A 327 -1.29 23.17 1.29
CA LYS A 327 -1.95 22.14 2.12
C LYS A 327 -1.68 20.69 1.60
N SER A 328 -1.01 20.52 0.46
CA SER A 328 -0.69 19.23 -0.16
C SER A 328 0.47 18.47 0.51
N SER A 329 0.80 18.79 1.77
CA SER A 329 1.87 18.14 2.54
C SER A 329 1.53 16.73 3.03
N GLU A 330 0.38 16.19 2.64
CA GLU A 330 -0.09 14.89 3.13
C GLU A 330 0.16 13.73 2.17
N ILE A 331 0.78 14.00 1.00
CA ILE A 331 1.18 12.93 0.07
C ILE A 331 2.38 12.19 0.66
N MET A 332 2.20 10.91 0.95
CA MET A 332 3.28 10.05 1.40
C MET A 332 4.39 9.99 0.36
N ARG A 333 5.62 10.11 0.84
CA ARG A 333 6.83 10.03 0.03
C ARG A 333 7.70 8.95 0.63
N GLY A 334 7.89 7.86 -0.13
CA GLY A 334 8.43 6.61 0.34
C GLY A 334 9.89 6.58 0.77
N ALA A 335 10.61 7.71 0.68
CA ALA A 335 12.04 7.73 1.04
C ALA A 335 12.31 7.58 2.55
N THR A 336 11.34 7.95 3.39
CA THR A 336 11.40 7.65 4.84
C THR A 336 9.99 7.64 5.39
N MET A 337 9.54 6.48 5.80
CA MET A 337 8.22 6.26 6.42
C MET A 337 8.35 5.27 7.58
N MET A 338 7.58 5.50 8.63
CA MET A 338 7.53 4.63 9.78
C MET A 338 6.11 4.13 10.00
N LEU A 339 5.96 2.82 10.17
CA LEU A 339 4.70 2.14 10.39
C LEU A 339 4.73 1.43 11.75
N ARG A 340 3.55 1.24 12.33
CA ARG A 340 3.36 0.21 13.36
C ARG A 340 3.46 -1.17 12.69
N ARG A 341 4.03 -2.16 13.37
CA ARG A 341 4.19 -3.51 12.80
C ARG A 341 2.86 -4.12 12.37
N ASP A 342 1.83 -3.98 13.20
CA ASP A 342 0.47 -4.45 12.93
C ASP A 342 -0.20 -3.76 11.72
N SER A 343 0.41 -2.69 11.23
CA SER A 343 -0.02 -1.95 10.05
C SER A 343 0.86 -2.23 8.81
N PHE A 344 1.78 -3.19 8.87
CA PHE A 344 2.43 -3.64 7.65
C PHE A 344 1.48 -4.54 6.87
N VAL A 345 1.50 -4.43 5.55
CA VAL A 345 0.77 -5.30 4.63
C VAL A 345 1.74 -5.86 3.61
N TYR A 346 1.48 -7.08 3.16
CA TYR A 346 2.25 -7.63 2.05
C TYR A 346 2.13 -6.73 0.82
N LEU A 347 3.26 -6.24 0.33
CA LEU A 347 3.30 -5.33 -0.81
C LEU A 347 3.30 -6.14 -2.11
N PRO A 348 2.31 -5.97 -2.98
CA PRO A 348 2.37 -6.53 -4.33
C PRO A 348 3.52 -5.87 -5.12
N PRO A 349 3.95 -6.45 -6.26
CA PRO A 349 5.04 -5.90 -7.05
C PRO A 349 4.62 -4.61 -7.77
N VAL A 350 4.56 -3.51 -7.01
CA VAL A 350 4.22 -2.16 -7.48
C VAL A 350 5.43 -1.23 -7.42
N LEU A 351 5.44 -0.22 -8.30
CA LEU A 351 6.52 0.78 -8.34
C LEU A 351 6.34 1.92 -7.34
N ASN A 352 5.12 2.12 -6.84
CA ASN A 352 4.76 3.18 -5.91
C ASN A 352 4.22 2.56 -4.60
N GLU A 353 5.08 1.87 -3.86
CA GLU A 353 4.74 1.19 -2.61
C GLU A 353 4.27 2.16 -1.52
N ASP A 354 4.78 3.38 -1.53
CA ASP A 354 4.36 4.47 -0.65
C ASP A 354 2.90 4.89 -0.91
N GLN A 355 2.53 5.06 -2.18
CA GLN A 355 1.14 5.37 -2.54
C GLN A 355 0.22 4.17 -2.27
N PHE A 356 0.71 2.93 -2.44
CA PHE A 356 -0.05 1.74 -2.09
C PHE A 356 -0.44 1.76 -0.61
N LEU A 357 0.54 1.95 0.28
CA LEU A 357 0.31 2.05 1.73
C LEU A 357 -0.58 3.24 2.07
N GLN A 358 -0.39 4.39 1.40
CA GLN A 358 -1.24 5.54 1.59
C GLN A 358 -2.70 5.26 1.22
N TYR A 359 -2.94 4.55 0.12
CA TYR A 359 -4.30 4.20 -0.30
C TYR A 359 -4.96 3.17 0.61
N ILE A 360 -4.18 2.31 1.25
CA ILE A 360 -4.70 1.41 2.31
C ILE A 360 -5.15 2.23 3.53
N TYR A 361 -4.32 3.15 4.01
CA TYR A 361 -4.47 3.73 5.35
C TYR A 361 -4.98 5.17 5.41
N TRP A 362 -5.11 5.90 4.29
CA TRP A 362 -5.67 7.25 4.34
C TRP A 362 -7.05 7.27 5.03
N PRO A 363 -7.35 8.20 5.97
CA PRO A 363 -6.53 9.33 6.44
C PRO A 363 -5.61 9.04 7.65
N GLN A 364 -5.34 7.79 7.98
CA GLN A 364 -4.48 7.37 9.12
C GLN A 364 -2.97 7.53 8.82
N THR A 365 -2.61 8.38 7.87
CA THR A 365 -1.23 8.70 7.48
C THR A 365 -0.94 10.17 7.68
N LYS A 366 0.30 10.55 8.08
CA LYS A 366 0.64 11.94 8.36
C LYS A 366 2.10 12.29 8.06
N GLU A 367 2.33 13.48 7.48
CA GLU A 367 3.67 14.08 7.38
C GLU A 367 4.07 14.74 8.69
N ILE A 368 5.26 14.42 9.22
CA ILE A 368 5.75 14.96 10.49
C ILE A 368 6.73 16.09 10.21
N LYS A 369 6.27 17.32 10.43
CA LYS A 369 6.98 18.55 10.04
C LYS A 369 8.37 18.72 10.65
N ASN A 370 8.60 18.21 11.87
CA ASN A 370 9.89 18.26 12.56
C ASN A 370 10.78 17.05 12.28
N SER A 371 10.32 16.08 11.47
CA SER A 371 11.14 14.99 10.94
C SER A 371 11.57 15.33 9.52
N VAL A 372 12.87 15.52 9.33
CA VAL A 372 13.41 16.01 8.04
C VAL A 372 14.41 15.01 7.49
N ILE A 373 14.32 14.76 6.19
CA ILE A 373 15.34 14.07 5.42
C ILE A 373 15.89 14.97 4.31
N TYR A 374 17.14 14.73 3.96
CA TYR A 374 17.81 15.40 2.88
C TYR A 374 18.06 14.42 1.74
N PHE A 375 17.82 14.85 0.52
CA PHE A 375 17.99 14.02 -0.68
C PHE A 375 18.59 14.80 -1.84
N ASN A 376 19.23 14.09 -2.78
CA ASN A 376 19.71 14.65 -4.03
C ASN A 376 18.55 14.72 -5.04
N SER A 377 18.19 15.92 -5.47
CA SER A 377 17.18 16.07 -6.51
C SER A 377 17.79 15.88 -7.91
N VAL A 378 16.93 15.49 -8.86
CA VAL A 378 17.35 15.34 -10.25
C VAL A 378 17.90 16.65 -10.81
N ALA A 379 18.97 16.54 -11.59
CA ALA A 379 19.70 17.67 -12.21
C ALA A 379 19.80 17.51 -13.74
N SER A 380 18.95 16.66 -14.33
CA SER A 380 18.84 16.52 -15.78
C SER A 380 17.37 16.26 -16.19
N ILE A 381 17.02 16.64 -17.41
CA ILE A 381 15.68 16.33 -17.99
C ILE A 381 15.51 14.82 -18.15
N SER A 382 16.56 14.10 -18.56
CA SER A 382 16.53 12.65 -18.75
C SER A 382 16.14 11.92 -17.47
N ASP A 383 16.79 12.24 -16.34
CA ASP A 383 16.47 11.62 -15.04
C ASP A 383 15.10 12.02 -14.54
N TYR A 384 14.70 13.28 -14.78
CA TYR A 384 13.35 13.73 -14.48
C TYR A 384 12.31 12.95 -15.28
N TYR A 385 12.52 12.74 -16.58
CA TYR A 385 11.65 11.98 -17.45
C TYR A 385 11.54 10.51 -16.96
N LYS A 386 12.66 9.82 -16.73
CA LYS A 386 12.68 8.45 -16.21
C LYS A 386 11.88 8.32 -14.90
N ARG A 387 12.12 9.26 -13.96
CA ARG A 387 11.38 9.30 -12.69
C ARG A 387 9.89 9.54 -12.89
N PHE A 388 9.52 10.45 -13.80
CA PHE A 388 8.13 10.77 -14.09
C PHE A 388 7.40 9.57 -14.70
N VAL A 389 8.02 8.90 -15.67
CA VAL A 389 7.46 7.66 -16.26
C VAL A 389 7.25 6.59 -15.19
N ARG A 390 8.25 6.35 -14.33
CA ARG A 390 8.12 5.39 -13.21
C ARG A 390 6.89 5.69 -12.34
N ILE A 391 6.70 6.95 -11.96
CA ILE A 391 5.54 7.36 -11.14
C ILE A 391 4.21 7.11 -11.89
N MET A 392 4.15 7.43 -13.18
CA MET A 392 2.92 7.23 -13.97
C MET A 392 2.59 5.75 -14.16
N VAL A 393 3.59 4.91 -14.44
CA VAL A 393 3.41 3.45 -14.52
C VAL A 393 2.95 2.90 -13.17
N GLY A 394 3.62 3.29 -12.08
CA GLY A 394 3.20 2.88 -10.75
C GLY A 394 1.76 3.29 -10.41
N SER A 395 1.34 4.50 -10.80
CA SER A 395 -0.05 4.93 -10.62
C SER A 395 -1.05 4.10 -11.45
N LYS A 396 -0.67 3.67 -12.66
CA LYS A 396 -1.47 2.73 -13.46
C LYS A 396 -1.55 1.35 -12.81
N GLN A 397 -0.44 0.84 -12.24
CA GLN A 397 -0.43 -0.41 -11.49
C GLN A 397 -1.38 -0.36 -10.30
N LEU A 398 -1.38 0.76 -9.55
CA LEU A 398 -2.27 0.92 -8.38
C LEU A 398 -3.76 0.80 -8.73
N SER A 399 -4.17 1.15 -9.96
CA SER A 399 -5.56 0.99 -10.39
C SER A 399 -6.02 -0.47 -10.47
N LYS A 400 -5.10 -1.43 -10.49
CA LYS A 400 -5.41 -2.87 -10.42
C LYS A 400 -5.64 -3.36 -9.00
N HIS A 401 -5.15 -2.61 -8.01
CA HIS A 401 -5.15 -3.00 -6.61
C HIS A 401 -6.17 -2.25 -5.74
N PHE A 402 -6.80 -1.21 -6.26
CA PHE A 402 -7.78 -0.41 -5.51
C PHE A 402 -9.04 -0.15 -6.30
N ALA A 403 -10.16 -0.12 -5.60
CA ALA A 403 -11.43 0.31 -6.12
C ALA A 403 -11.36 1.73 -6.66
N LYS A 404 -12.06 2.01 -7.76
CA LYS A 404 -12.01 3.31 -8.46
C LYS A 404 -12.35 4.48 -7.53
N GLU A 405 -13.37 4.32 -6.68
CA GLU A 405 -13.79 5.35 -5.73
C GLU A 405 -12.70 5.66 -4.71
N ARG A 406 -11.94 4.64 -4.28
CA ARG A 406 -10.83 4.85 -3.34
C ARG A 406 -9.71 5.68 -3.97
N ILE A 407 -9.39 5.39 -5.23
CA ILE A 407 -8.39 6.15 -5.99
C ILE A 407 -8.85 7.61 -6.15
N GLU A 408 -10.13 7.82 -6.47
CA GLU A 408 -10.70 9.16 -6.62
C GLU A 408 -10.76 9.91 -5.28
N GLU A 409 -11.14 9.25 -4.19
CA GLU A 409 -11.15 9.82 -2.84
C GLU A 409 -9.76 10.30 -2.45
N CYS A 410 -8.75 9.42 -2.51
CA CYS A 410 -7.36 9.76 -2.19
C CYS A 410 -6.83 10.84 -3.15
N SER A 411 -7.15 10.77 -4.43
CA SER A 411 -6.71 11.76 -5.41
C SER A 411 -7.30 13.14 -5.13
N ARG A 412 -8.58 13.23 -4.78
CA ARG A 412 -9.23 14.50 -4.39
C ARG A 412 -8.67 15.09 -3.10
N ALA A 413 -8.41 14.22 -2.11
CA ALA A 413 -7.89 14.64 -0.82
C ALA A 413 -6.42 15.06 -0.87
N LEU A 414 -5.58 14.30 -1.58
CA LEU A 414 -4.13 14.45 -1.58
C LEU A 414 -3.59 15.38 -2.66
N PHE A 415 -4.22 15.37 -3.86
CA PHE A 415 -3.76 16.18 -5.00
C PHE A 415 -4.60 17.45 -5.14
N GLN A 416 -4.29 18.46 -4.35
CA GLN A 416 -4.96 19.75 -4.46
C GLN A 416 -4.66 20.43 -5.80
N LYS A 417 -5.67 21.12 -6.33
CA LYS A 417 -5.52 22.00 -7.51
C LYS A 417 -4.49 23.09 -7.18
N VAL A 418 -3.66 23.41 -8.16
CA VAL A 418 -2.67 24.48 -8.05
C VAL A 418 -3.39 25.80 -7.81
N ASP A 419 -3.09 26.45 -6.71
CA ASP A 419 -3.60 27.80 -6.43
C ASP A 419 -2.84 28.82 -7.28
N TYR A 420 -3.47 29.25 -8.37
CA TYR A 420 -2.89 30.21 -9.31
C TYR A 420 -2.70 31.61 -8.69
N TYR A 421 -3.56 32.03 -7.76
CA TYR A 421 -3.39 33.31 -7.07
C TYR A 421 -2.12 33.34 -6.22
N ARG A 422 -1.77 32.22 -5.65
CA ARG A 422 -0.54 32.05 -4.88
C ARG A 422 0.70 32.10 -5.78
N ILE A 423 0.64 31.52 -6.97
CA ILE A 423 1.71 31.58 -7.97
C ILE A 423 1.97 33.03 -8.39
N LEU A 424 0.92 33.83 -8.56
CA LEU A 424 1.05 35.22 -8.94
C LEU A 424 1.77 36.06 -7.88
N ARG A 425 1.68 35.67 -6.59
CA ARG A 425 2.37 36.33 -5.47
C ARG A 425 3.81 35.85 -5.21
N LEU A 426 4.28 34.81 -5.93
CA LEU A 426 5.67 34.37 -5.81
C LEU A 426 6.64 35.46 -6.28
N PRO A 427 7.83 35.57 -5.66
CA PRO A 427 8.88 36.44 -6.16
C PRO A 427 9.36 35.94 -7.53
N TRP A 428 9.80 36.86 -8.40
CA TRP A 428 10.23 36.55 -9.77
C TRP A 428 11.25 35.43 -9.88
N ARG A 429 12.16 35.36 -8.92
CA ARG A 429 13.17 34.32 -8.81
C ARG A 429 12.61 32.88 -8.69
N LEU A 430 11.39 32.72 -8.21
CA LEU A 430 10.68 31.44 -8.13
C LEU A 430 9.62 31.30 -9.22
N LYS A 431 8.97 32.40 -9.60
CA LYS A 431 7.90 32.42 -10.59
C LYS A 431 8.37 31.94 -11.96
N ILE A 432 9.48 32.51 -12.49
CA ILE A 432 10.00 32.14 -13.81
C ILE A 432 10.42 30.65 -13.85
N PRO A 433 11.25 30.14 -12.91
CA PRO A 433 11.57 28.73 -12.88
C PRO A 433 10.33 27.81 -12.75
N PHE A 434 9.30 28.24 -12.00
CA PHE A 434 8.09 27.47 -11.84
C PHE A 434 7.25 27.41 -13.13
N LEU A 435 7.09 28.49 -13.86
CA LEU A 435 6.40 28.51 -15.14
C LEU A 435 7.10 27.61 -16.16
N PHE A 436 8.45 27.70 -16.21
CA PHE A 436 9.25 26.85 -17.08
C PHE A 436 9.15 25.35 -16.68
N TYR A 437 9.19 25.05 -15.38
CA TYR A 437 8.92 23.71 -14.87
C TYR A 437 7.53 23.19 -15.30
N ARG A 438 6.49 24.02 -15.21
CA ARG A 438 5.12 23.67 -15.63
C ARG A 438 5.03 23.34 -17.10
N PHE A 439 5.69 24.15 -17.94
CA PHE A 439 5.79 23.94 -19.38
C PHE A 439 6.44 22.57 -19.69
N ILE A 440 7.62 22.31 -19.15
CA ILE A 440 8.32 21.03 -19.34
C ILE A 440 7.45 19.86 -18.88
N ARG A 441 6.84 19.98 -17.70
CA ARG A 441 5.97 18.94 -17.14
C ARG A 441 4.76 18.66 -18.02
N PHE A 442 4.19 19.68 -18.66
CA PHE A 442 3.08 19.51 -19.58
C PHE A 442 3.47 18.63 -20.77
N PHE A 443 4.58 18.91 -21.44
CA PHE A 443 5.04 18.12 -22.57
C PHE A 443 5.44 16.70 -22.19
N ILE A 444 6.16 16.53 -21.09
CA ILE A 444 6.52 15.21 -20.59
C ILE A 444 5.26 14.41 -20.25
N ASN A 445 4.29 15.02 -19.58
CA ASN A 445 3.04 14.36 -19.23
C ASN A 445 2.25 13.93 -20.47
N PHE A 446 2.16 14.81 -21.47
CA PHE A 446 1.50 14.53 -22.74
C PHE A 446 2.17 13.35 -23.47
N TYR A 447 3.48 13.42 -23.63
CA TYR A 447 4.27 12.35 -24.26
C TYR A 447 4.16 11.01 -23.53
N VAL A 448 4.27 11.03 -22.22
CA VAL A 448 4.18 9.81 -21.38
C VAL A 448 2.78 9.21 -21.46
N LYS A 449 1.72 10.01 -21.43
CA LYS A 449 0.36 9.49 -21.56
C LYS A 449 0.13 8.78 -22.90
N ILE A 450 0.63 9.33 -24.00
CA ILE A 450 0.57 8.66 -25.31
C ILE A 450 1.35 7.35 -25.26
N LYS A 451 2.58 7.38 -24.74
CA LYS A 451 3.43 6.19 -24.67
C LYS A 451 2.83 5.08 -23.80
N LEU A 452 2.17 5.41 -22.69
CA LEU A 452 1.52 4.44 -21.79
C LEU A 452 0.28 3.75 -22.41
N GLN A 453 -0.27 4.26 -23.50
CA GLN A 453 -1.34 3.56 -24.25
C GLN A 453 -0.79 2.33 -25.02
N PHE A 454 0.52 2.33 -25.31
CA PHE A 454 1.18 1.32 -26.14
C PHE A 454 2.16 0.42 -25.33
N ILE A 455 2.34 0.67 -24.03
CA ILE A 455 3.25 -0.10 -23.17
C ILE A 455 2.42 -1.02 -22.30
N ASP A 456 2.60 -2.33 -22.46
CA ASP A 456 2.15 -3.32 -21.50
C ASP A 456 2.97 -3.21 -20.22
N ASP A 457 2.31 -3.38 -19.05
CA ASP A 457 2.93 -3.25 -17.73
C ASP A 457 4.18 -4.15 -17.55
N TYR A 458 4.26 -5.24 -18.32
CA TYR A 458 5.37 -6.21 -18.27
C TYR A 458 6.64 -5.73 -18.98
N GLU A 459 6.54 -4.95 -20.05
CA GLU A 459 7.72 -4.46 -20.80
C GLU A 459 8.51 -3.42 -20.01
N TRP A 460 7.87 -2.66 -19.08
CA TRP A 460 8.56 -1.68 -18.27
C TRP A 460 9.60 -2.30 -17.32
N PHE A 461 9.36 -3.50 -16.80
CA PHE A 461 10.35 -4.22 -16.00
C PHE A 461 11.59 -4.63 -16.84
N ARG A 462 11.42 -4.89 -18.14
CA ARG A 462 12.53 -5.20 -19.06
C ARG A 462 13.37 -3.98 -19.44
N PHE A 463 12.78 -2.79 -19.56
CA PHE A 463 13.51 -1.56 -19.96
C PHE A 463 14.56 -1.06 -18.96
N LYS A 464 14.63 -1.61 -17.75
CA LYS A 464 15.64 -1.29 -16.74
C LYS A 464 16.76 -2.32 -16.61
N GLN A 465 16.77 -3.33 -17.48
CA GLN A 465 17.84 -4.34 -17.49
C GLN A 465 18.95 -4.04 -18.49
N ASN A 466 18.84 -2.98 -19.29
CA ASN A 466 19.87 -2.51 -20.22
C ASN A 466 20.40 -1.12 -19.82
#